data_a6395f8dc6178677aafd553dbd2dff37
#
_entry.id   a6395f8dc6178677aafd553dbd2dff37
#
_cell.length_a   1.000
_cell.length_b   1.000
_cell.length_c   1.000
_cell.angle_alpha   90.00
_cell.angle_beta   90.00
_cell.angle_gamma   90.00
#
_symmetry.space_group_name_H-M   'P 1'
#
loop_
_entity.id
_entity.type
_entity.pdbx_description
1 polymer ?
#
loop_
_entity_poly.entity_id
_entity_poly.type
_entity_poly.pdbx_seq_one_letter_code
_entity_poly.pdbx_strand_id
1 'polypeptide(L)'
;SVSITVKNNLLHTEFLRHIKIYGQNVENPLFKNNFKGIKYSIFSLKSRNLFLAHKMLKMISKETSEKQLIEIHNRPYLIEQIAKKSNFPITLFLHNDPQTMKGSKSVKDRQNILEKCEAVFCVSEFVKSKFLEGISIKTEKVYVLYNGVDRKIKKFPKKKKEILFVGRLVSEKGADLYVQTLRSIASTFPDWKFGLIGSFRLGEDKNTNSYAQKVVKNFKEIGSQAKFYGFKNHEFVEEKMKTASIIVIPSIWEEPFGLVAAEAMSNGISIIASKVGGMPEIIGDNGVLIENINYKKLRKNLIELLKNSTLIEYYQKKAWKNFKLSSALSSKQLDNHRKIIFQNYY
;
A
#
# COMPACT_ATOMS: atom_id res chain seq x y z
N SER A 1 -0.40 -2.47 2.61
CA SER A 1 0.43 -3.08 3.67
C SER A 1 1.56 -3.87 3.04
N VAL A 2 2.77 -3.80 3.61
CA VAL A 2 3.98 -4.51 3.11
C VAL A 2 3.71 -5.99 2.86
N SER A 3 3.03 -6.66 3.78
CA SER A 3 2.70 -8.08 3.68
C SER A 3 1.81 -8.43 2.47
N ILE A 4 0.88 -7.56 2.08
CA ILE A 4 0.04 -7.76 0.89
C ILE A 4 0.89 -7.65 -0.37
N THR A 5 1.77 -6.65 -0.45
CA THR A 5 2.66 -6.48 -1.61
C THR A 5 3.61 -7.67 -1.77
N VAL A 6 4.26 -8.09 -0.66
CA VAL A 6 5.13 -9.27 -0.68
C VAL A 6 4.34 -10.52 -1.11
N LYS A 7 3.13 -10.73 -0.55
CA LYS A 7 2.26 -11.83 -0.97
C LYS A 7 1.99 -11.79 -2.47
N ASN A 8 1.57 -10.66 -3.00
CA ASN A 8 1.20 -10.52 -4.40
C ASN A 8 2.38 -10.81 -5.34
N ASN A 9 3.58 -10.33 -4.99
CA ASN A 9 4.79 -10.65 -5.76
C ASN A 9 5.13 -12.15 -5.69
N LEU A 10 4.99 -12.78 -4.52
CA LEU A 10 5.31 -14.20 -4.34
C LEU A 10 4.33 -15.15 -5.03
N LEU A 11 3.09 -14.73 -5.28
CA LEU A 11 2.12 -15.57 -6.00
C LEU A 11 2.47 -15.77 -7.47
N HIS A 12 3.31 -14.90 -8.04
CA HIS A 12 3.62 -14.91 -9.48
C HIS A 12 5.12 -15.06 -9.79
N THR A 13 5.99 -15.15 -8.77
CA THR A 13 7.43 -15.32 -8.98
C THR A 13 7.79 -16.72 -9.45
N GLU A 14 8.72 -16.81 -10.39
CA GLU A 14 9.33 -18.08 -10.81
C GLU A 14 10.28 -18.65 -9.75
N PHE A 15 10.75 -17.84 -8.80
CA PHE A 15 11.71 -18.23 -7.76
C PHE A 15 11.07 -18.74 -6.48
N LEU A 16 9.78 -18.94 -6.39
CA LEU A 16 9.08 -19.25 -5.12
C LEU A 16 9.73 -20.41 -4.36
N ARG A 17 10.17 -21.46 -5.06
CA ARG A 17 10.81 -22.64 -4.44
C ARG A 17 12.14 -22.32 -3.75
N HIS A 18 12.81 -21.24 -4.16
CA HIS A 18 14.11 -20.80 -3.66
C HIS A 18 14.01 -19.66 -2.64
N ILE A 19 12.82 -19.09 -2.45
CA ILE A 19 12.62 -17.96 -1.54
C ILE A 19 12.36 -18.45 -0.13
N LYS A 20 13.07 -17.87 0.85
CA LYS A 20 12.81 -18.02 2.28
C LYS A 20 12.40 -16.67 2.88
N ILE A 21 11.30 -16.67 3.60
CA ILE A 21 10.71 -15.45 4.18
C ILE A 21 10.97 -15.46 5.68
N TYR A 22 11.66 -14.46 6.18
CA TYR A 22 11.94 -14.28 7.60
C TYR A 22 11.10 -13.12 8.15
N GLY A 23 10.36 -13.38 9.19
CA GLY A 23 9.51 -12.36 9.80
C GLY A 23 9.14 -12.68 11.24
N GLN A 24 8.39 -11.78 11.86
CA GLN A 24 7.80 -12.07 13.17
C GLN A 24 6.90 -13.30 13.06
N ASN A 25 6.96 -14.17 14.07
CA ASN A 25 6.12 -15.37 14.12
C ASN A 25 4.63 -15.00 14.07
N VAL A 26 3.89 -15.71 13.23
CA VAL A 26 2.43 -15.64 13.08
C VAL A 26 1.86 -17.06 13.09
N GLU A 27 0.63 -17.22 13.55
CA GLU A 27 0.00 -18.54 13.67
C GLU A 27 -0.24 -19.22 12.32
N ASN A 28 -0.72 -18.45 11.34
CA ASN A 28 -1.06 -18.95 10.01
C ASN A 28 -0.35 -18.15 8.90
N PRO A 29 0.93 -18.44 8.59
CA PRO A 29 1.63 -17.78 7.51
C PRO A 29 1.09 -18.23 6.14
N LEU A 30 0.96 -17.28 5.21
CA LEU A 30 0.43 -17.54 3.86
C LEU A 30 1.28 -18.52 3.06
N PHE A 31 2.60 -18.48 3.23
CA PHE A 31 3.58 -19.36 2.56
C PHE A 31 4.27 -20.24 3.59
N LYS A 32 3.55 -21.23 4.12
CA LYS A 32 4.02 -22.07 5.25
C LYS A 32 5.40 -22.69 5.00
N ASN A 33 5.64 -23.20 3.80
CA ASN A 33 6.90 -23.88 3.45
C ASN A 33 8.09 -22.91 3.29
N ASN A 34 7.81 -21.65 2.96
CA ASN A 34 8.82 -20.61 2.74
C ASN A 34 9.04 -19.75 3.99
N PHE A 35 8.08 -19.72 4.90
CA PHE A 35 8.09 -18.80 6.03
C PHE A 35 8.82 -19.37 7.25
N LYS A 36 9.75 -18.59 7.77
CA LYS A 36 10.49 -18.85 9.02
C LYS A 36 10.14 -17.78 10.05
N GLY A 37 9.24 -18.11 10.96
CA GLY A 37 8.81 -17.22 12.04
C GLY A 37 9.88 -17.06 13.12
N ILE A 38 10.17 -15.83 13.50
CA ILE A 38 11.10 -15.52 14.59
C ILE A 38 10.30 -15.06 15.80
N LYS A 39 10.33 -15.84 16.88
CA LYS A 39 9.74 -15.47 18.17
C LYS A 39 10.66 -14.47 18.86
N TYR A 40 10.09 -13.34 19.29
CA TYR A 40 10.78 -12.36 20.11
C TYR A 40 10.89 -12.85 21.56
N SER A 41 12.10 -12.74 22.16
CA SER A 41 12.27 -13.02 23.59
C SER A 41 12.01 -11.74 24.41
N ILE A 42 11.11 -11.84 25.36
CA ILE A 42 10.78 -10.75 26.30
C ILE A 42 12.02 -10.36 27.13
N PHE A 43 12.94 -11.30 27.37
CA PHE A 43 14.19 -11.10 28.11
C PHE A 43 15.32 -10.51 27.26
N SER A 44 15.06 -10.16 25.99
CA SER A 44 16.11 -9.57 25.15
C SER A 44 16.37 -8.12 25.54
N LEU A 45 17.59 -7.82 25.94
CA LEU A 45 18.10 -6.45 26.16
C LEU A 45 18.24 -5.66 24.84
N LYS A 46 18.16 -6.34 23.67
CA LYS A 46 18.23 -5.72 22.34
C LYS A 46 16.86 -5.21 21.93
N SER A 47 16.82 -4.09 21.21
CA SER A 47 15.58 -3.68 20.55
C SER A 47 15.03 -4.80 19.69
N ARG A 48 13.69 -4.92 19.57
CA ARG A 48 13.00 -5.97 18.80
C ARG A 48 13.58 -6.15 17.40
N ASN A 49 13.91 -5.06 16.75
CA ASN A 49 14.43 -5.07 15.39
C ASN A 49 15.87 -5.61 15.31
N LEU A 50 16.74 -5.24 16.26
CA LEU A 50 18.09 -5.76 16.36
C LEU A 50 18.12 -7.26 16.72
N PHE A 51 17.19 -7.68 17.56
CA PHE A 51 17.02 -9.09 17.88
C PHE A 51 16.62 -9.90 16.64
N LEU A 52 15.64 -9.41 15.87
CA LEU A 52 15.20 -10.04 14.62
C LEU A 52 16.34 -10.14 13.61
N ALA A 53 17.08 -9.05 13.39
CA ALA A 53 18.25 -9.04 12.49
C ALA A 53 19.29 -10.09 12.89
N HIS A 54 19.65 -10.16 14.18
CA HIS A 54 20.63 -11.10 14.68
C HIS A 54 20.19 -12.56 14.50
N LYS A 55 18.93 -12.85 14.78
CA LYS A 55 18.35 -14.18 14.57
C LYS A 55 18.30 -14.54 13.08
N MET A 56 17.91 -13.60 12.20
CA MET A 56 17.91 -13.78 10.75
C MET A 56 19.31 -14.12 10.24
N LEU A 57 20.32 -13.33 10.61
CA LEU A 57 21.70 -13.58 10.21
C LEU A 57 22.21 -14.96 10.66
N LYS A 58 21.89 -15.37 11.89
CA LYS A 58 22.22 -16.70 12.39
C LYS A 58 21.49 -17.82 11.62
N MET A 59 20.31 -17.54 11.06
CA MET A 59 19.58 -18.51 10.23
C MET A 59 20.14 -18.54 8.80
N ILE A 60 20.45 -17.37 8.24
CA ILE A 60 21.06 -17.25 6.90
C ILE A 60 22.44 -17.95 6.87
N SER A 61 23.27 -17.76 7.90
CA SER A 61 24.61 -18.40 7.99
C SER A 61 24.57 -19.92 8.11
N LYS A 62 23.42 -20.52 8.39
CA LYS A 62 23.23 -21.98 8.42
C LYS A 62 22.72 -22.54 7.09
N GLU A 63 22.38 -21.67 6.15
CA GLU A 63 21.95 -22.11 4.82
C GLU A 63 23.17 -22.57 4.01
N THR A 64 23.01 -23.67 3.34
CA THR A 64 24.11 -24.35 2.58
C THR A 64 24.32 -23.75 1.18
N SER A 65 23.44 -22.87 0.72
CA SER A 65 23.59 -22.25 -0.59
C SER A 65 24.71 -21.22 -0.58
N GLU A 66 25.66 -21.37 -1.48
CA GLU A 66 26.78 -20.43 -1.67
C GLU A 66 26.35 -19.14 -2.32
N LYS A 67 25.24 -19.17 -3.08
CA LYS A 67 24.68 -18.00 -3.78
C LYS A 67 23.34 -17.61 -3.18
N GLN A 68 23.27 -16.42 -2.60
CA GLN A 68 22.06 -15.89 -1.96
C GLN A 68 21.88 -14.40 -2.30
N LEU A 69 20.63 -13.93 -2.32
CA LEU A 69 20.25 -12.53 -2.40
C LEU A 69 19.38 -12.19 -1.16
N ILE A 70 19.72 -11.13 -0.45
CA ILE A 70 19.00 -10.70 0.74
C ILE A 70 18.09 -9.52 0.39
N GLU A 71 16.78 -9.73 0.45
CA GLU A 71 15.77 -8.71 0.20
C GLU A 71 15.23 -8.14 1.52
N ILE A 72 15.40 -6.85 1.75
CA ILE A 72 15.00 -6.17 3.00
C ILE A 72 13.78 -5.28 2.71
N HIS A 73 12.64 -5.56 3.33
CA HIS A 73 11.43 -4.77 3.16
C HIS A 73 11.23 -3.79 4.31
N ASN A 74 11.27 -2.49 4.00
CA ASN A 74 10.92 -1.38 4.90
C ASN A 74 11.71 -1.34 6.22
N ARG A 75 12.97 -1.84 6.20
CA ARG A 75 13.85 -1.90 7.36
C ARG A 75 15.28 -1.42 7.03
N PRO A 76 15.46 -0.18 6.52
CA PRO A 76 16.77 0.28 6.03
C PRO A 76 17.87 0.21 7.08
N TYR A 77 17.57 0.42 8.37
CA TYR A 77 18.56 0.31 9.46
C TYR A 77 19.18 -1.10 9.62
N LEU A 78 18.62 -2.14 8.99
CA LEU A 78 19.21 -3.49 9.01
C LEU A 78 20.39 -3.65 8.05
N ILE A 79 20.45 -2.83 7.00
CA ILE A 79 21.45 -2.93 5.93
C ILE A 79 22.86 -2.89 6.49
N GLU A 80 23.18 -1.90 7.31
CA GLU A 80 24.49 -1.75 7.95
C GLU A 80 24.92 -3.01 8.71
N GLN A 81 23.97 -3.62 9.40
CA GLN A 81 24.25 -4.79 10.25
C GLN A 81 24.41 -6.08 9.45
N ILE A 82 23.64 -6.18 8.36
CA ILE A 82 23.70 -7.33 7.47
C ILE A 82 24.99 -7.28 6.63
N ALA A 83 25.31 -6.13 6.05
CA ALA A 83 26.52 -5.91 5.25
C ALA A 83 27.83 -6.17 6.03
N LYS A 84 27.85 -5.90 7.36
CA LYS A 84 29.00 -6.24 8.21
C LYS A 84 29.21 -7.73 8.46
N LYS A 85 28.21 -8.57 8.20
CA LYS A 85 28.22 -9.99 8.60
C LYS A 85 27.92 -10.96 7.46
N SER A 86 27.66 -10.43 6.29
CA SER A 86 27.33 -11.21 5.10
C SER A 86 27.90 -10.53 3.86
N ASN A 87 28.50 -11.30 2.98
CA ASN A 87 28.99 -10.86 1.68
C ASN A 87 27.95 -11.06 0.58
N PHE A 88 26.71 -11.45 0.90
CA PHE A 88 25.66 -11.61 -0.09
C PHE A 88 25.13 -10.27 -0.57
N PRO A 89 24.72 -10.15 -1.84
CA PRO A 89 24.08 -8.94 -2.37
C PRO A 89 22.82 -8.62 -1.59
N ILE A 90 22.60 -7.34 -1.34
CA ILE A 90 21.48 -6.82 -0.56
C ILE A 90 20.62 -5.93 -1.45
N THR A 91 19.31 -6.08 -1.39
CA THR A 91 18.36 -5.16 -1.96
C THR A 91 17.41 -4.60 -0.90
N LEU A 92 17.00 -3.35 -1.07
CA LEU A 92 16.07 -2.68 -0.18
C LEU A 92 14.76 -2.37 -0.90
N PHE A 93 13.63 -2.68 -0.25
CA PHE A 93 12.29 -2.33 -0.71
C PHE A 93 11.68 -1.26 0.20
N LEU A 94 11.35 -0.12 -0.35
CA LEU A 94 10.76 1.03 0.33
C LEU A 94 9.27 1.14 0.00
N HIS A 95 8.43 0.85 1.00
CA HIS A 95 6.97 0.92 0.91
C HIS A 95 6.38 2.16 1.58
N ASN A 96 7.22 2.94 2.26
CA ASN A 96 6.88 4.20 2.93
C ASN A 96 7.93 5.25 2.60
N ASP A 97 7.66 6.50 2.98
CA ASP A 97 8.61 7.59 2.85
C ASP A 97 9.91 7.28 3.62
N PRO A 98 11.06 7.16 2.92
CA PRO A 98 12.35 6.85 3.55
C PRO A 98 12.80 7.89 4.56
N GLN A 99 12.41 9.15 4.39
CA GLN A 99 12.81 10.24 5.30
C GLN A 99 12.13 10.13 6.68
N THR A 100 11.08 9.33 6.81
CA THR A 100 10.41 9.04 8.09
C THR A 100 10.94 7.78 8.78
N MET A 101 11.76 6.97 8.11
CA MET A 101 12.19 5.67 8.60
C MET A 101 13.59 5.71 9.23
N LYS A 102 13.76 5.00 10.35
CA LYS A 102 15.08 4.83 10.98
C LYS A 102 16.06 4.16 10.00
N GLY A 103 17.22 4.80 9.81
CA GLY A 103 18.31 4.31 8.95
C GLY A 103 18.21 4.76 7.48
N SER A 104 17.30 5.70 7.18
CA SER A 104 17.22 6.37 5.87
C SER A 104 16.77 7.83 5.95
N LYS A 105 16.68 8.40 7.17
CA LYS A 105 16.20 9.77 7.37
C LYS A 105 17.12 10.81 6.76
N SER A 106 18.42 10.73 7.04
CA SER A 106 19.39 11.69 6.55
C SER A 106 19.88 11.34 5.15
N VAL A 107 20.39 12.33 4.43
CA VAL A 107 21.08 12.13 3.14
C VAL A 107 22.21 11.12 3.30
N LYS A 108 23.02 11.24 4.37
CA LYS A 108 24.13 10.33 4.69
C LYS A 108 23.66 8.89 4.86
N ASP A 109 22.52 8.67 5.54
CA ASP A 109 21.94 7.32 5.68
C ASP A 109 21.60 6.73 4.30
N ARG A 110 20.97 7.52 3.43
CA ARG A 110 20.56 7.08 2.10
C ARG A 110 21.75 6.85 1.17
N GLN A 111 22.82 7.66 1.25
CA GLN A 111 24.07 7.42 0.54
C GLN A 111 24.73 6.10 1.00
N ASN A 112 24.81 5.86 2.31
CA ASN A 112 25.32 4.60 2.85
C ASN A 112 24.50 3.35 2.40
N ILE A 113 23.17 3.51 2.20
CA ILE A 113 22.33 2.47 1.60
C ILE A 113 22.77 2.18 0.16
N LEU A 114 22.99 3.23 -0.65
CA LEU A 114 23.42 3.08 -2.05
C LEU A 114 24.80 2.39 -2.20
N GLU A 115 25.69 2.61 -1.25
CA GLU A 115 26.99 1.95 -1.21
C GLU A 115 26.87 0.45 -0.93
N LYS A 116 25.90 0.04 -0.10
CA LYS A 116 25.79 -1.32 0.42
C LYS A 116 24.73 -2.17 -0.29
N CYS A 117 23.85 -1.56 -1.05
CA CYS A 117 22.79 -2.27 -1.77
C CYS A 117 23.11 -2.36 -3.25
N GLU A 118 22.76 -3.49 -3.87
CA GLU A 118 22.78 -3.67 -5.32
C GLU A 118 21.61 -2.96 -5.99
N ALA A 119 20.44 -2.91 -5.31
CA ALA A 119 19.29 -2.18 -5.77
C ALA A 119 18.42 -1.65 -4.61
N VAL A 120 17.75 -0.52 -4.85
CA VAL A 120 16.72 0.04 -3.99
C VAL A 120 15.43 0.13 -4.81
N PHE A 121 14.41 -0.59 -4.39
CA PHE A 121 13.09 -0.60 -5.02
C PHE A 121 12.12 0.30 -4.26
N CYS A 122 11.59 1.29 -4.94
CA CYS A 122 10.61 2.23 -4.42
C CYS A 122 9.23 1.91 -5.01
N VAL A 123 8.18 1.94 -4.20
CA VAL A 123 6.82 1.58 -4.66
C VAL A 123 6.19 2.64 -5.58
N SER A 124 6.83 3.79 -5.77
CA SER A 124 6.35 4.90 -6.59
C SER A 124 7.50 5.84 -6.95
N GLU A 125 7.32 6.69 -7.97
CA GLU A 125 8.24 7.79 -8.29
C GLU A 125 8.29 8.79 -7.11
N PHE A 126 7.18 9.00 -6.42
CA PHE A 126 7.14 9.80 -5.20
C PHE A 126 8.12 9.27 -4.14
N VAL A 127 8.09 7.98 -3.82
CA VAL A 127 9.01 7.38 -2.83
C VAL A 127 10.45 7.42 -3.34
N LYS A 128 10.67 7.22 -4.65
CA LYS A 128 11.98 7.35 -5.28
C LYS A 128 12.52 8.77 -5.17
N SER A 129 11.72 9.78 -5.45
CA SER A 129 12.12 11.18 -5.32
C SER A 129 12.48 11.54 -3.88
N LYS A 130 11.69 11.09 -2.90
CA LYS A 130 11.99 11.25 -1.45
C LYS A 130 13.28 10.53 -1.04
N PHE A 131 13.59 9.39 -1.64
CA PHE A 131 14.85 8.69 -1.38
C PHE A 131 16.05 9.44 -1.95
N LEU A 132 15.94 9.98 -3.15
CA LEU A 132 17.02 10.67 -3.85
C LEU A 132 17.19 12.14 -3.42
N GLU A 133 16.22 12.72 -2.72
CA GLU A 133 16.25 14.13 -2.30
C GLU A 133 17.52 14.45 -1.51
N GLY A 134 18.30 15.43 -2.00
CA GLY A 134 19.58 15.85 -1.42
C GLY A 134 20.77 14.94 -1.75
N ILE A 135 20.59 13.85 -2.48
CA ILE A 135 21.69 12.99 -2.96
C ILE A 135 22.25 13.58 -4.26
N SER A 136 23.52 13.97 -4.24
CA SER A 136 24.22 14.51 -5.41
C SER A 136 24.86 13.45 -6.30
N ILE A 137 25.00 12.21 -5.80
CA ILE A 137 25.62 11.11 -6.54
C ILE A 137 24.65 10.59 -7.59
N LYS A 138 25.04 10.63 -8.87
CA LYS A 138 24.28 9.98 -9.93
C LYS A 138 24.30 8.46 -9.72
N THR A 139 23.13 7.83 -9.70
CA THR A 139 22.99 6.40 -9.44
C THR A 139 21.90 5.78 -10.31
N GLU A 140 22.16 4.57 -10.80
CA GLU A 140 21.19 3.75 -11.52
C GLU A 140 20.62 2.61 -10.63
N LYS A 141 20.99 2.57 -9.34
CA LYS A 141 20.56 1.53 -8.40
C LYS A 141 19.14 1.73 -7.82
N VAL A 142 18.45 2.84 -8.13
CA VAL A 142 17.14 3.15 -7.55
C VAL A 142 16.04 2.98 -8.60
N TYR A 143 15.20 1.99 -8.40
CA TYR A 143 14.14 1.59 -9.32
C TYR A 143 12.77 1.84 -8.75
N VAL A 144 11.78 2.11 -9.62
CA VAL A 144 10.37 2.07 -9.23
C VAL A 144 9.82 0.69 -9.54
N LEU A 145 9.24 0.07 -8.51
CA LEU A 145 8.52 -1.20 -8.61
C LEU A 145 7.13 -0.99 -8.01
N TYR A 146 6.15 -0.68 -8.84
CA TYR A 146 4.78 -0.47 -8.42
C TYR A 146 4.19 -1.72 -7.76
N ASN A 147 3.40 -1.51 -6.71
CA ASN A 147 2.67 -2.61 -6.08
C ASN A 147 1.65 -3.21 -7.04
N GLY A 148 1.71 -4.51 -7.22
CA GLY A 148 0.75 -5.23 -8.04
C GLY A 148 -0.57 -5.48 -7.31
N VAL A 149 -1.66 -5.40 -8.07
CA VAL A 149 -3.02 -5.73 -7.64
C VAL A 149 -3.65 -6.64 -8.69
N ASP A 150 -4.24 -7.75 -8.27
CA ASP A 150 -4.86 -8.70 -9.20
C ASP A 150 -6.31 -8.32 -9.49
N ARG A 151 -6.63 -8.20 -10.77
CA ARG A 151 -8.01 -8.11 -11.22
C ARG A 151 -8.61 -9.50 -11.27
N LYS A 152 -9.52 -9.82 -10.34
CA LYS A 152 -10.16 -11.13 -10.27
C LYS A 152 -11.36 -11.30 -11.20
N ILE A 153 -11.89 -10.22 -11.74
CA ILE A 153 -13.05 -10.20 -12.62
C ILE A 153 -12.63 -9.99 -14.08
N LYS A 154 -13.20 -10.78 -14.99
CA LYS A 154 -12.89 -10.73 -16.42
C LYS A 154 -13.78 -9.76 -17.21
N LYS A 155 -14.98 -9.46 -16.70
CA LYS A 155 -15.94 -8.56 -17.34
C LYS A 155 -16.19 -7.35 -16.46
N PHE A 156 -16.47 -6.22 -17.08
CA PHE A 156 -16.83 -5.00 -16.35
C PHE A 156 -18.07 -5.26 -15.49
N PRO A 157 -18.02 -4.97 -14.17
CA PRO A 157 -19.10 -5.34 -13.25
C PRO A 157 -20.26 -4.35 -13.28
N LYS A 158 -21.47 -4.83 -13.01
CA LYS A 158 -22.63 -3.95 -12.84
C LYS A 158 -22.48 -3.12 -11.56
N LYS A 159 -22.62 -1.81 -11.67
CA LYS A 159 -22.46 -0.85 -10.58
C LYS A 159 -23.80 -0.50 -9.91
N LYS A 160 -23.73 -0.22 -8.61
CA LYS A 160 -24.84 0.25 -7.77
C LYS A 160 -24.57 1.69 -7.36
N LYS A 161 -25.61 2.47 -7.07
CA LYS A 161 -25.50 3.83 -6.51
C LYS A 161 -24.95 3.76 -5.07
N GLU A 162 -23.66 3.40 -4.94
CA GLU A 162 -22.95 3.29 -3.66
C GLU A 162 -21.63 4.07 -3.72
N ILE A 163 -21.38 4.89 -2.70
CA ILE A 163 -20.13 5.59 -2.49
C ILE A 163 -19.40 4.91 -1.34
N LEU A 164 -18.13 4.57 -1.53
CA LEU A 164 -17.30 3.90 -0.53
C LEU A 164 -16.18 4.79 0.00
N PHE A 165 -15.86 4.58 1.27
CA PHE A 165 -14.56 4.85 1.86
C PHE A 165 -13.97 3.53 2.37
N VAL A 166 -12.70 3.29 2.08
CA VAL A 166 -11.96 2.13 2.56
C VAL A 166 -10.63 2.56 3.14
N GLY A 167 -10.40 2.34 4.42
CA GLY A 167 -9.14 2.72 5.06
C GLY A 167 -9.17 2.71 6.58
N ARG A 168 -8.03 2.94 7.20
CA ARG A 168 -7.97 3.16 8.65
C ARG A 168 -8.74 4.42 9.02
N LEU A 169 -9.45 4.37 10.15
CA LEU A 169 -10.16 5.53 10.70
C LEU A 169 -9.19 6.36 11.55
N VAL A 170 -8.30 7.06 10.87
CA VAL A 170 -7.31 7.99 11.42
C VAL A 170 -7.36 9.30 10.63
N SER A 171 -6.96 10.40 11.26
CA SER A 171 -7.05 11.75 10.67
C SER A 171 -6.36 11.85 9.30
N GLU A 172 -5.21 11.21 9.17
CA GLU A 172 -4.41 11.24 7.93
C GLU A 172 -5.17 10.66 6.71
N LYS A 173 -6.17 9.81 6.93
CA LYS A 173 -7.00 9.21 5.87
C LYS A 173 -8.23 10.03 5.51
N GLY A 174 -8.54 11.09 6.25
CA GLY A 174 -9.63 12.01 5.95
C GLY A 174 -11.03 11.39 6.03
N ALA A 175 -11.23 10.39 6.90
CA ALA A 175 -12.54 9.76 7.05
C ALA A 175 -13.62 10.72 7.56
N ASP A 176 -13.24 11.69 8.38
CA ASP A 176 -14.10 12.78 8.85
C ASP A 176 -14.55 13.69 7.70
N LEU A 177 -13.66 14.01 6.78
CA LEU A 177 -13.94 14.79 5.58
C LEU A 177 -14.96 14.08 4.68
N TYR A 178 -14.79 12.77 4.49
CA TYR A 178 -15.75 11.92 3.80
C TYR A 178 -17.13 11.99 4.45
N VAL A 179 -17.21 11.75 5.76
CA VAL A 179 -18.47 11.74 6.51
C VAL A 179 -19.14 13.11 6.49
N GLN A 180 -18.40 14.20 6.73
CA GLN A 180 -18.92 15.55 6.69
C GLN A 180 -19.53 15.88 5.31
N THR A 181 -18.85 15.45 4.24
CA THR A 181 -19.33 15.67 2.88
C THR A 181 -20.65 14.93 2.64
N LEU A 182 -20.72 13.65 3.01
CA LEU A 182 -21.93 12.86 2.80
C LEU A 182 -23.12 13.36 3.61
N ARG A 183 -22.93 13.79 4.85
CA ARG A 183 -24.01 14.41 5.66
C ARG A 183 -24.62 15.61 4.97
N SER A 184 -23.83 16.38 4.26
CA SER A 184 -24.29 17.61 3.60
C SER A 184 -25.05 17.40 2.28
N ILE A 185 -24.99 16.18 1.73
CA ILE A 185 -25.58 15.85 0.42
C ILE A 185 -26.62 14.72 0.47
N ALA A 186 -26.74 14.05 1.60
CA ALA A 186 -27.56 12.84 1.74
C ALA A 186 -29.03 13.07 1.34
N SER A 187 -29.64 14.16 1.81
CA SER A 187 -31.02 14.53 1.47
C SER A 187 -31.22 14.89 -0.02
N THR A 188 -30.16 15.42 -0.66
CA THR A 188 -30.20 15.78 -2.10
C THR A 188 -30.13 14.55 -3.01
N PHE A 189 -29.52 13.46 -2.52
CA PHE A 189 -29.31 12.23 -3.29
C PHE A 189 -29.85 11.00 -2.54
N PRO A 190 -31.18 10.89 -2.35
CA PRO A 190 -31.77 9.85 -1.48
C PRO A 190 -31.56 8.42 -1.97
N ASP A 191 -31.37 8.20 -3.28
CA ASP A 191 -31.13 6.88 -3.87
C ASP A 191 -29.72 6.34 -3.66
N TRP A 192 -28.79 7.17 -3.20
CA TRP A 192 -27.41 6.76 -3.00
C TRP A 192 -27.20 6.15 -1.62
N LYS A 193 -26.40 5.09 -1.56
CA LYS A 193 -25.94 4.45 -0.32
C LYS A 193 -24.49 4.79 -0.07
N PHE A 194 -24.13 4.84 1.19
CA PHE A 194 -22.80 5.23 1.66
C PHE A 194 -22.20 4.10 2.47
N GLY A 195 -21.00 3.67 2.11
CA GLY A 195 -20.26 2.62 2.81
C GLY A 195 -19.00 3.15 3.48
N LEU A 196 -18.82 2.83 4.75
CA LEU A 196 -17.60 3.11 5.51
C LEU A 196 -17.00 1.79 5.96
N ILE A 197 -15.82 1.44 5.43
CA ILE A 197 -15.09 0.19 5.74
C ILE A 197 -13.76 0.55 6.38
N GLY A 198 -13.52 0.04 7.57
CA GLY A 198 -12.26 0.20 8.29
C GLY A 198 -12.42 0.30 9.79
N SER A 199 -11.29 0.38 10.47
CA SER A 199 -11.19 0.58 11.91
C SER A 199 -10.00 1.46 12.26
N PHE A 200 -9.85 1.84 13.52
CA PHE A 200 -8.68 2.59 13.97
C PHE A 200 -7.38 1.79 13.80
N ARG A 201 -7.39 0.50 14.17
CA ARG A 201 -6.28 -0.43 13.98
C ARG A 201 -6.63 -1.53 13.01
N LEU A 202 -5.63 -1.98 12.23
CA LEU A 202 -5.78 -3.13 11.36
C LEU A 202 -5.98 -4.40 12.19
N GLY A 203 -7.06 -5.13 11.89
CA GLY A 203 -7.37 -6.40 12.56
C GLY A 203 -8.18 -6.26 13.85
N GLU A 204 -8.57 -5.05 14.25
CA GLU A 204 -9.38 -4.82 15.46
C GLU A 204 -10.73 -4.18 15.11
N ASP A 205 -11.82 -4.76 15.61
CA ASP A 205 -13.17 -4.18 15.46
C ASP A 205 -13.44 -3.03 16.46
N LYS A 206 -12.62 -2.91 17.50
CA LYS A 206 -12.80 -1.89 18.56
C LYS A 206 -12.18 -0.56 18.14
N ASN A 207 -13.01 0.42 17.91
CA ASN A 207 -12.60 1.82 17.72
C ASN A 207 -12.41 2.47 19.10
N THR A 208 -11.24 2.24 19.71
CA THR A 208 -10.91 2.80 21.04
C THR A 208 -10.43 4.26 20.95
N ASN A 209 -10.16 4.78 19.76
CA ASN A 209 -9.72 6.14 19.54
C ASN A 209 -10.91 7.10 19.40
N SER A 210 -10.85 8.25 20.08
CA SER A 210 -11.90 9.27 20.08
C SER A 210 -12.24 9.81 18.68
N TYR A 211 -11.24 9.93 17.80
CA TYR A 211 -11.45 10.33 16.40
C TYR A 211 -12.32 9.30 15.66
N ALA A 212 -11.94 8.00 15.72
CA ALA A 212 -12.68 6.94 15.04
C ALA A 212 -14.12 6.82 15.57
N GLN A 213 -14.31 6.94 16.89
CA GLN A 213 -15.64 6.95 17.51
C GLN A 213 -16.50 8.11 17.00
N LYS A 214 -15.94 9.33 16.94
CA LYS A 214 -16.62 10.51 16.40
C LYS A 214 -17.00 10.34 14.94
N VAL A 215 -16.09 9.84 14.11
CA VAL A 215 -16.33 9.55 12.68
C VAL A 215 -17.49 8.57 12.51
N VAL A 216 -17.47 7.45 13.24
CA VAL A 216 -18.52 6.41 13.16
C VAL A 216 -19.86 6.93 13.66
N LYS A 217 -19.87 7.68 14.77
CA LYS A 217 -21.10 8.31 15.30
C LYS A 217 -21.72 9.23 14.25
N ASN A 218 -20.95 10.19 13.75
CA ASN A 218 -21.42 11.16 12.76
C ASN A 218 -21.86 10.48 11.44
N PHE A 219 -21.23 9.37 11.07
CA PHE A 219 -21.61 8.60 9.88
C PHE A 219 -22.97 7.92 10.07
N LYS A 220 -23.21 7.31 11.23
CA LYS A 220 -24.50 6.68 11.55
C LYS A 220 -25.67 7.67 11.61
N GLU A 221 -25.41 8.92 11.98
CA GLU A 221 -26.42 10.00 12.01
C GLU A 221 -26.98 10.37 10.62
N ILE A 222 -26.34 9.95 9.52
CA ILE A 222 -26.88 10.08 8.15
C ILE A 222 -28.15 9.23 7.96
N GLY A 223 -28.33 8.19 8.79
CA GLY A 223 -29.53 7.34 8.77
C GLY A 223 -29.43 6.16 7.80
N SER A 224 -30.55 5.79 7.16
CA SER A 224 -30.69 4.55 6.37
C SER A 224 -29.81 4.46 5.12
N GLN A 225 -29.23 5.56 4.67
CA GLN A 225 -28.29 5.59 3.54
C GLN A 225 -26.89 5.13 3.96
N ALA A 226 -26.51 5.26 5.22
CA ALA A 226 -25.16 5.03 5.73
C ALA A 226 -25.03 3.62 6.34
N LYS A 227 -24.03 2.86 5.87
CA LYS A 227 -23.69 1.54 6.42
C LYS A 227 -22.23 1.47 6.83
N PHE A 228 -21.98 1.46 8.14
CA PHE A 228 -20.66 1.21 8.71
C PHE A 228 -20.42 -0.30 8.80
N TYR A 229 -19.32 -0.78 8.19
CA TYR A 229 -19.01 -2.20 8.13
C TYR A 229 -17.95 -2.63 9.16
N GLY A 230 -17.25 -1.69 9.82
CA GLY A 230 -16.11 -2.01 10.67
C GLY A 230 -14.89 -2.49 9.90
N PHE A 231 -14.00 -3.19 10.59
CA PHE A 231 -12.89 -3.90 9.94
C PHE A 231 -13.43 -5.09 9.14
N LYS A 232 -12.98 -5.22 7.91
CA LYS A 232 -13.33 -6.33 7.03
C LYS A 232 -12.08 -6.92 6.37
N ASN A 233 -12.12 -8.22 6.07
CA ASN A 233 -11.07 -8.88 5.30
C ASN A 233 -11.03 -8.36 3.86
N HIS A 234 -9.94 -8.67 3.16
CA HIS A 234 -9.73 -8.19 1.80
C HIS A 234 -10.80 -8.66 0.82
N GLU A 235 -11.30 -9.87 0.97
CA GLU A 235 -12.36 -10.45 0.12
C GLU A 235 -13.66 -9.65 0.19
N PHE A 236 -14.08 -9.27 1.39
CA PHE A 236 -15.26 -8.42 1.58
C PHE A 236 -15.07 -7.04 0.93
N VAL A 237 -13.90 -6.42 1.13
CA VAL A 237 -13.58 -5.11 0.52
C VAL A 237 -13.66 -5.21 -1.00
N GLU A 238 -13.09 -6.24 -1.57
CA GLU A 238 -13.12 -6.50 -3.01
C GLU A 238 -14.54 -6.68 -3.54
N GLU A 239 -15.39 -7.47 -2.86
CA GLU A 239 -16.81 -7.63 -3.25
C GLU A 239 -17.56 -6.30 -3.22
N LYS A 240 -17.27 -5.44 -2.25
CA LYS A 240 -17.84 -4.09 -2.22
C LYS A 240 -17.33 -3.22 -3.35
N MET A 241 -16.04 -3.27 -3.66
CA MET A 241 -15.45 -2.52 -4.76
C MET A 241 -15.99 -2.96 -6.12
N LYS A 242 -16.32 -4.24 -6.33
CA LYS A 242 -16.95 -4.72 -7.58
C LYS A 242 -18.26 -3.99 -7.87
N THR A 243 -19.06 -3.73 -6.87
CA THR A 243 -20.42 -3.21 -7.07
C THR A 243 -20.56 -1.70 -6.84
N ALA A 244 -19.70 -1.06 -6.08
CA ALA A 244 -19.79 0.38 -5.82
C ALA A 244 -19.50 1.22 -7.07
N SER A 245 -20.19 2.36 -7.18
CA SER A 245 -20.00 3.30 -8.29
C SER A 245 -18.86 4.29 -8.07
N ILE A 246 -18.70 4.77 -6.85
CA ILE A 246 -17.72 5.81 -6.51
C ILE A 246 -16.93 5.38 -5.28
N ILE A 247 -15.64 5.66 -5.26
CA ILE A 247 -14.81 5.61 -4.07
C ILE A 247 -14.17 6.96 -3.80
N VAL A 248 -14.16 7.36 -2.53
CA VAL A 248 -13.54 8.60 -2.08
C VAL A 248 -12.33 8.27 -1.22
N ILE A 249 -11.16 8.81 -1.60
CA ILE A 249 -9.87 8.58 -0.93
C ILE A 249 -9.28 9.96 -0.53
N PRO A 250 -9.80 10.57 0.55
CA PRO A 250 -9.51 11.95 0.89
C PRO A 250 -8.31 12.07 1.83
N SER A 251 -7.25 11.30 1.60
CA SER A 251 -6.04 11.32 2.43
C SER A 251 -5.43 12.72 2.48
N ILE A 252 -5.07 13.18 3.67
CA ILE A 252 -4.43 14.48 3.89
C ILE A 252 -2.91 14.37 4.07
N TRP A 253 -2.39 13.16 4.14
CA TRP A 253 -0.96 12.87 4.19
C TRP A 253 -0.44 12.30 2.86
N GLU A 254 0.85 12.38 2.64
CA GLU A 254 1.50 11.89 1.43
C GLU A 254 1.46 10.35 1.38
N GLU A 255 0.52 9.81 0.59
CA GLU A 255 0.40 8.36 0.39
C GLU A 255 1.60 7.83 -0.40
N PRO A 256 2.34 6.86 0.11
CA PRO A 256 3.50 6.33 -0.63
C PRO A 256 3.15 5.71 -1.99
N PHE A 257 1.96 5.08 -2.10
CA PHE A 257 1.49 4.43 -3.32
C PHE A 257 -0.01 4.66 -3.58
N GLY A 258 -0.87 4.24 -2.64
CA GLY A 258 -2.32 4.28 -2.84
C GLY A 258 -2.90 2.93 -3.29
N LEU A 259 -2.65 1.84 -2.53
CA LEU A 259 -3.19 0.51 -2.85
C LEU A 259 -4.71 0.53 -3.07
N VAL A 260 -5.47 1.28 -2.25
CA VAL A 260 -6.92 1.38 -2.39
C VAL A 260 -7.32 1.98 -3.74
N ALA A 261 -6.54 2.94 -4.27
CA ALA A 261 -6.78 3.50 -5.61
C ALA A 261 -6.51 2.46 -6.71
N ALA A 262 -5.41 1.71 -6.61
CA ALA A 262 -5.11 0.64 -7.56
C ALA A 262 -6.18 -0.48 -7.54
N GLU A 263 -6.64 -0.88 -6.35
CA GLU A 263 -7.74 -1.82 -6.17
C GLU A 263 -9.06 -1.28 -6.76
N ALA A 264 -9.35 0.00 -6.57
CA ALA A 264 -10.52 0.64 -7.16
C ALA A 264 -10.45 0.66 -8.69
N MET A 265 -9.30 1.01 -9.27
CA MET A 265 -9.10 0.94 -10.73
C MET A 265 -9.28 -0.46 -11.27
N SER A 266 -8.73 -1.48 -10.59
CA SER A 266 -8.86 -2.88 -11.01
C SER A 266 -10.33 -3.36 -11.03
N ASN A 267 -11.20 -2.71 -10.27
CA ASN A 267 -12.63 -3.00 -10.19
C ASN A 267 -13.49 -2.00 -11.00
N GLY A 268 -12.90 -1.05 -11.71
CA GLY A 268 -13.64 -0.07 -12.51
C GLY A 268 -14.57 0.82 -11.69
N ILE A 269 -14.05 1.38 -10.60
CA ILE A 269 -14.78 2.36 -9.78
C ILE A 269 -14.37 3.77 -10.21
N SER A 270 -15.32 4.70 -10.22
CA SER A 270 -15.01 6.13 -10.35
C SER A 270 -14.34 6.63 -9.08
N ILE A 271 -13.15 7.21 -9.20
CA ILE A 271 -12.31 7.60 -8.07
C ILE A 271 -12.35 9.11 -7.88
N ILE A 272 -12.59 9.56 -6.64
CA ILE A 272 -12.27 10.92 -6.20
C ILE A 272 -11.20 10.79 -5.12
N ALA A 273 -10.05 11.42 -5.32
CA ALA A 273 -8.94 11.31 -4.39
C ALA A 273 -8.19 12.63 -4.20
N SER A 274 -7.45 12.72 -3.11
CA SER A 274 -6.47 13.77 -2.91
C SER A 274 -5.31 13.62 -3.89
N LYS A 275 -4.78 14.73 -4.39
CA LYS A 275 -3.56 14.77 -5.23
C LYS A 275 -2.34 14.85 -4.32
N VAL A 276 -1.99 13.75 -3.64
CA VAL A 276 -0.89 13.68 -2.66
C VAL A 276 -0.04 12.42 -2.86
N GLY A 277 1.26 12.55 -2.59
CA GLY A 277 2.21 11.43 -2.65
C GLY A 277 2.22 10.71 -3.99
N GLY A 278 2.15 9.38 -3.96
CA GLY A 278 2.09 8.51 -5.15
C GLY A 278 0.70 8.41 -5.80
N MET A 279 -0.36 9.02 -5.25
CA MET A 279 -1.72 8.93 -5.80
C MET A 279 -1.83 9.43 -7.26
N PRO A 280 -1.18 10.55 -7.65
CA PRO A 280 -1.21 11.04 -9.04
C PRO A 280 -0.64 10.05 -10.05
N GLU A 281 0.40 9.27 -9.68
CA GLU A 281 1.01 8.27 -10.57
C GLU A 281 0.07 7.08 -10.83
N ILE A 282 -0.72 6.72 -9.81
CA ILE A 282 -1.60 5.56 -9.87
C ILE A 282 -2.89 5.89 -10.59
N ILE A 283 -3.49 7.02 -10.26
CA ILE A 283 -4.80 7.42 -10.80
C ILE A 283 -4.65 8.12 -12.14
N GLY A 284 -3.65 9.01 -12.28
CA GLY A 284 -3.51 9.85 -13.47
C GLY A 284 -4.81 10.60 -13.79
N ASP A 285 -5.23 10.49 -15.03
CA ASP A 285 -6.48 11.07 -15.55
C ASP A 285 -7.68 10.08 -15.52
N ASN A 286 -7.52 8.95 -14.81
CA ASN A 286 -8.58 7.91 -14.69
C ASN A 286 -9.54 8.16 -13.53
N GLY A 287 -9.44 9.31 -12.87
CA GLY A 287 -10.28 9.74 -11.76
C GLY A 287 -10.16 11.23 -11.50
N VAL A 288 -10.84 11.71 -10.48
CA VAL A 288 -10.80 13.11 -10.06
C VAL A 288 -9.77 13.27 -8.95
N LEU A 289 -8.69 14.02 -9.22
CA LEU A 289 -7.63 14.36 -8.26
C LEU A 289 -7.83 15.79 -7.75
N ILE A 290 -7.90 15.95 -6.43
CA ILE A 290 -8.18 17.24 -5.78
C ILE A 290 -6.91 17.72 -5.04
N GLU A 291 -6.36 18.83 -5.51
CA GLU A 291 -5.27 19.53 -4.81
C GLU A 291 -5.75 20.22 -3.55
N ASN A 292 -4.98 20.10 -2.45
CA ASN A 292 -5.31 20.70 -1.16
C ASN A 292 -6.76 20.42 -0.78
N ILE A 293 -7.08 19.11 -0.72
CA ILE A 293 -8.44 18.63 -0.48
C ILE A 293 -9.00 19.22 0.82
N ASN A 294 -10.24 19.67 0.75
CA ASN A 294 -11.01 20.11 1.89
C ASN A 294 -12.50 19.85 1.64
N TYR A 295 -13.32 20.10 2.65
CA TYR A 295 -14.76 19.88 2.57
C TYR A 295 -15.42 20.54 1.35
N LYS A 296 -15.13 21.83 1.09
CA LYS A 296 -15.77 22.57 -0.03
C LYS A 296 -15.41 21.96 -1.37
N LYS A 297 -14.13 21.64 -1.58
CA LYS A 297 -13.64 21.03 -2.83
C LYS A 297 -14.18 19.61 -3.02
N LEU A 298 -14.13 18.76 -1.97
CA LEU A 298 -14.66 17.41 -2.06
C LEU A 298 -16.15 17.40 -2.34
N ARG A 299 -16.92 18.21 -1.61
CA ARG A 299 -18.36 18.37 -1.82
C ARG A 299 -18.71 18.80 -3.24
N LYS A 300 -18.01 19.81 -3.79
CA LYS A 300 -18.22 20.32 -5.15
C LYS A 300 -18.02 19.18 -6.17
N ASN A 301 -16.87 18.52 -6.16
CA ASN A 301 -16.55 17.47 -7.11
C ASN A 301 -17.48 16.26 -6.99
N LEU A 302 -17.85 15.88 -5.76
CA LEU A 302 -18.77 14.76 -5.55
C LEU A 302 -20.17 15.06 -6.07
N ILE A 303 -20.71 16.27 -5.84
CA ILE A 303 -22.00 16.69 -6.38
C ILE A 303 -21.99 16.71 -7.91
N GLU A 304 -20.90 17.18 -8.52
CA GLU A 304 -20.75 17.19 -9.98
C GLU A 304 -20.84 15.77 -10.56
N LEU A 305 -20.14 14.80 -9.98
CA LEU A 305 -20.26 13.40 -10.36
C LEU A 305 -21.68 12.86 -10.15
N LEU A 306 -22.29 13.11 -8.98
CA LEU A 306 -23.59 12.56 -8.62
C LEU A 306 -24.72 13.07 -9.54
N LYS A 307 -24.59 14.29 -10.07
CA LYS A 307 -25.52 14.88 -11.04
C LYS A 307 -25.30 14.36 -12.47
N ASN A 308 -24.16 13.71 -12.75
CA ASN A 308 -23.80 13.29 -14.11
C ASN A 308 -23.43 11.80 -14.15
N SER A 309 -24.42 10.96 -14.38
CA SER A 309 -24.22 9.51 -14.46
C SER A 309 -23.27 9.10 -15.61
N THR A 310 -23.28 9.84 -16.71
CA THR A 310 -22.38 9.61 -17.86
C THR A 310 -20.92 9.88 -17.47
N LEU A 311 -20.65 10.89 -16.66
CA LEU A 311 -19.32 11.19 -16.17
C LEU A 311 -18.81 10.13 -15.19
N ILE A 312 -19.71 9.61 -14.32
CA ILE A 312 -19.36 8.46 -13.44
C ILE A 312 -18.96 7.26 -14.31
N GLU A 313 -19.79 6.90 -15.29
CA GLU A 313 -19.53 5.76 -16.17
C GLU A 313 -18.26 5.94 -17.01
N TYR A 314 -17.99 7.14 -17.48
CA TYR A 314 -16.76 7.49 -18.18
C TYR A 314 -15.52 7.16 -17.32
N TYR A 315 -15.44 7.65 -16.07
CA TYR A 315 -14.33 7.36 -15.19
C TYR A 315 -14.23 5.88 -14.80
N GLN A 316 -15.35 5.21 -14.61
CA GLN A 316 -15.41 3.78 -14.33
C GLN A 316 -14.78 2.97 -15.48
N LYS A 317 -15.21 3.22 -16.71
CA LYS A 317 -14.70 2.54 -17.93
C LYS A 317 -13.24 2.90 -18.18
N LYS A 318 -12.86 4.16 -17.96
CA LYS A 318 -11.49 4.64 -18.14
C LYS A 318 -10.52 3.96 -17.14
N ALA A 319 -10.86 3.95 -15.85
CA ALA A 319 -10.09 3.26 -14.81
C ALA A 319 -9.97 1.76 -15.12
N TRP A 320 -11.06 1.11 -15.53
CA TRP A 320 -11.07 -0.30 -15.93
C TRP A 320 -10.15 -0.59 -17.11
N LYS A 321 -10.24 0.19 -18.18
CA LYS A 321 -9.46 -0.01 -19.42
C LYS A 321 -7.97 0.25 -19.19
N ASN A 322 -7.63 1.28 -18.44
CA ASN A 322 -6.27 1.74 -18.26
C ASN A 322 -5.52 1.09 -17.09
N PHE A 323 -6.16 0.18 -16.36
CA PHE A 323 -5.50 -0.54 -15.27
C PHE A 323 -4.40 -1.48 -15.78
N LYS A 324 -3.15 -1.20 -15.39
CA LYS A 324 -1.95 -1.96 -15.81
C LYS A 324 -1.14 -2.52 -14.63
N LEU A 325 -1.55 -2.26 -13.39
CA LEU A 325 -0.78 -2.57 -12.19
C LEU A 325 -1.04 -4.01 -11.71
N SER A 326 -0.82 -5.02 -12.57
CA SER A 326 -1.04 -6.42 -12.18
C SER A 326 0.11 -6.97 -11.33
N SER A 327 -0.22 -7.87 -10.40
CA SER A 327 0.79 -8.56 -9.56
C SER A 327 1.75 -9.39 -10.40
N ALA A 328 1.26 -10.00 -11.48
CA ALA A 328 2.10 -10.76 -12.41
C ALA A 328 3.15 -9.87 -13.10
N LEU A 329 2.78 -8.64 -13.51
CA LEU A 329 3.73 -7.70 -14.11
C LEU A 329 4.78 -7.24 -13.10
N SER A 330 4.36 -6.84 -11.89
CA SER A 330 5.27 -6.43 -10.82
C SER A 330 6.24 -7.56 -10.45
N SER A 331 5.74 -8.79 -10.32
CA SER A 331 6.55 -9.97 -10.03
C SER A 331 7.58 -10.25 -11.13
N LYS A 332 7.15 -10.21 -12.40
CA LYS A 332 8.05 -10.41 -13.56
C LYS A 332 9.16 -9.36 -13.61
N GLN A 333 8.83 -8.08 -13.35
CA GLN A 333 9.84 -7.01 -13.28
C GLN A 333 10.85 -7.29 -12.16
N LEU A 334 10.37 -7.68 -10.98
CA LEU A 334 11.23 -8.02 -9.85
C LEU A 334 12.12 -9.24 -10.16
N ASP A 335 11.57 -10.28 -10.77
CA ASP A 335 12.33 -11.47 -11.14
C ASP A 335 13.44 -11.17 -12.16
N ASN A 336 13.20 -10.25 -13.10
CA ASN A 336 14.24 -9.78 -14.01
C ASN A 336 15.39 -9.08 -13.25
N HIS A 337 15.08 -8.23 -12.28
CA HIS A 337 16.11 -7.60 -11.44
C HIS A 337 16.87 -8.64 -10.61
N ARG A 338 16.20 -9.64 -10.06
CA ARG A 338 16.84 -10.76 -9.35
C ARG A 338 17.85 -11.48 -10.24
N LYS A 339 17.46 -11.81 -11.47
CA LYS A 339 18.37 -12.46 -12.46
C LYS A 339 19.61 -11.60 -12.74
N ILE A 340 19.42 -10.32 -13.02
CA ILE A 340 20.53 -9.40 -13.30
C ILE A 340 21.48 -9.29 -12.11
N ILE A 341 20.95 -9.16 -10.88
CA ILE A 341 21.78 -9.09 -9.68
C ILE A 341 22.57 -10.39 -9.48
N PHE A 342 21.93 -11.56 -9.67
CA PHE A 342 22.63 -12.85 -9.57
C PHE A 342 23.73 -12.99 -10.63
N GLN A 343 23.49 -12.59 -11.88
CA GLN A 343 24.47 -12.66 -12.97
C GLN A 343 25.67 -11.71 -12.75
N ASN A 344 25.42 -10.53 -12.18
CA ASN A 344 26.48 -9.52 -11.97
C ASN A 344 27.31 -9.79 -10.71
N TYR A 345 26.76 -10.51 -9.75
CA TYR A 345 27.41 -10.72 -8.45
C TYR A 345 28.13 -12.07 -8.37
N TYR A 346 27.68 -13.08 -9.10
CA TYR A 346 28.20 -14.45 -9.11
C TYR A 346 28.64 -14.93 -10.49
#